data_d264c119d701101bc61848f827454e34
#
_entry.id   d264c119d701101bc61848f827454e34
#
_cell.length_a   1.000
_cell.length_b   1.000
_cell.length_c   1.000
_cell.angle_alpha   90.00
_cell.angle_beta   90.00
_cell.angle_gamma   90.00
#
_symmetry.space_group_name_H-M   'P 1'
#
loop_
_entity.id
_entity.type
_entity.pdbx_description
1 polymer ?
#
loop_
_entity_poly.entity_id
_entity_poly.type
_entity_poly.pdbx_seq_one_letter_code
_entity_poly.pdbx_strand_id
1 'polypeptide(L)'
;MSGDLNPVYAVLGAPLASAALLALVPGRHQILAARLNALASLVTLAAGASLFFLRPAATRLIFIDDFNIYLVVLTAFVGFTTSLFSAGYIRHELETGRLDPAKLRFYHAMYQAFLFTMLLALVANNLGVMWVAVEGATLTTALMISLYRTRESIEAAWKYFILCGVGIALALFGTILMYLSAQSVMGSGLDAMAWASIIHQANRFDPAILNLAFVFLLVGYGTKVGLAPLHAWLPDAHAEGPTPISAVLSGLLLNVALYAVLRFKMLLAANAAALAPGPMMVTMGLSSLLLAAFMLYRRRDIKRLFAYSSIEHMGIITFAFGMGGPLANFAGLLHMTMHSLVKSGIFFAVGHIAQVKGTQRIGEIRGLTASHPALGWGFLIAVVAIAGLPPLGIFVSEFLVVTSTMARVPWLALPLVVGLLVAFGALILRLQGVAFGTPSPQPYKPVGASLTPLWAHLGLVLVAGLHLPGPLVQWFQSVARLLG
;
A
#
# COMPACT_ATOMS: atom_id res chain seq x y z
N MET A 1 -40.08 -7.05 2.05
CA MET A 1 -38.90 -6.39 1.46
C MET A 1 -38.02 -5.93 2.62
N SER A 2 -37.24 -6.83 3.21
CA SER A 2 -36.14 -6.45 4.12
C SER A 2 -35.04 -5.87 3.23
N GLY A 3 -34.91 -4.55 3.23
CA GLY A 3 -33.78 -3.89 2.59
C GLY A 3 -32.53 -4.20 3.40
N ASP A 4 -31.93 -5.35 3.18
CA ASP A 4 -30.66 -5.69 3.77
C ASP A 4 -29.65 -4.64 3.29
N LEU A 5 -29.28 -3.75 4.21
CA LEU A 5 -28.27 -2.72 4.00
C LEU A 5 -26.96 -3.44 3.63
N ASN A 6 -26.67 -3.51 2.34
CA ASN A 6 -25.41 -4.09 1.85
C ASN A 6 -24.26 -3.19 2.30
N PRO A 7 -23.38 -3.64 3.20
CA PRO A 7 -22.30 -2.81 3.75
C PRO A 7 -21.38 -2.23 2.67
N VAL A 8 -21.27 -2.88 1.52
CA VAL A 8 -20.43 -2.41 0.41
C VAL A 8 -20.88 -1.05 -0.11
N TYR A 9 -22.18 -0.75 -0.08
CA TYR A 9 -22.67 0.58 -0.46
C TYR A 9 -22.16 1.67 0.50
N ALA A 10 -22.02 1.37 1.79
CA ALA A 10 -21.43 2.31 2.74
C ALA A 10 -19.91 2.38 2.60
N VAL A 11 -19.23 1.23 2.35
CA VAL A 11 -17.77 1.19 2.07
C VAL A 11 -17.39 2.08 0.88
N LEU A 12 -18.17 2.07 -0.17
CA LEU A 12 -17.92 2.89 -1.38
C LEU A 12 -18.59 4.25 -1.30
N GLY A 13 -19.80 4.31 -0.80
CA GLY A 13 -20.62 5.53 -0.76
C GLY A 13 -20.09 6.61 0.19
N ALA A 14 -19.57 6.21 1.37
CA ALA A 14 -19.05 7.17 2.32
C ALA A 14 -17.85 7.98 1.77
N PRO A 15 -16.78 7.37 1.21
CA PRO A 15 -15.68 8.14 0.63
C PRO A 15 -16.10 8.89 -0.63
N LEU A 16 -16.97 8.34 -1.49
CA LEU A 16 -17.41 9.02 -2.71
C LEU A 16 -18.25 10.26 -2.40
N ALA A 17 -19.26 10.13 -1.52
CA ALA A 17 -20.11 11.24 -1.12
C ALA A 17 -19.33 12.32 -0.39
N SER A 18 -18.39 11.90 0.51
CA SER A 18 -17.56 12.87 1.22
C SER A 18 -16.55 13.56 0.32
N ALA A 19 -16.02 12.91 -0.74
CA ALA A 19 -15.19 13.58 -1.75
C ALA A 19 -15.95 14.73 -2.42
N ALA A 20 -17.21 14.48 -2.83
CA ALA A 20 -18.06 15.51 -3.42
C ALA A 20 -18.38 16.64 -2.43
N LEU A 21 -18.75 16.29 -1.18
CA LEU A 21 -19.05 17.29 -0.14
C LEU A 21 -17.82 18.15 0.19
N LEU A 22 -16.65 17.53 0.38
CA LEU A 22 -15.40 18.23 0.72
C LEU A 22 -14.92 19.14 -0.42
N ALA A 23 -15.21 18.83 -1.68
CA ALA A 23 -14.94 19.70 -2.80
C ALA A 23 -15.74 21.03 -2.73
N LEU A 24 -16.88 21.03 -2.03
CA LEU A 24 -17.75 22.20 -1.86
C LEU A 24 -17.45 23.02 -0.59
N VAL A 25 -16.75 22.43 0.41
CA VAL A 25 -16.43 23.13 1.66
C VAL A 25 -15.42 24.24 1.40
N PRO A 26 -15.73 25.51 1.73
CA PRO A 26 -14.79 26.62 1.54
C PRO A 26 -13.49 26.43 2.37
N GLY A 27 -12.34 26.82 1.81
CA GLY A 27 -11.04 26.65 2.45
C GLY A 27 -10.87 27.34 3.81
N ARG A 28 -11.71 28.35 4.13
CA ARG A 28 -11.77 28.99 5.46
C ARG A 28 -12.24 28.07 6.58
N HIS A 29 -12.96 26.98 6.26
CA HIS A 29 -13.52 26.03 7.22
C HIS A 29 -12.63 24.79 7.39
N GLN A 30 -11.33 24.98 7.59
CA GLN A 30 -10.32 23.92 7.67
C GLN A 30 -10.63 22.84 8.76
N ILE A 31 -11.13 23.26 9.93
CA ILE A 31 -11.49 22.34 11.02
C ILE A 31 -12.69 21.46 10.61
N LEU A 32 -13.69 22.05 9.97
CA LEU A 32 -14.85 21.31 9.47
C LEU A 32 -14.43 20.30 8.40
N ALA A 33 -13.61 20.71 7.43
CA ALA A 33 -13.12 19.82 6.39
C ALA A 33 -12.33 18.64 6.96
N ALA A 34 -11.44 18.90 7.93
CA ALA A 34 -10.67 17.84 8.61
C ALA A 34 -11.58 16.88 9.40
N ARG A 35 -12.59 17.38 10.12
CA ARG A 35 -13.55 16.55 10.86
C ARG A 35 -14.42 15.70 9.93
N LEU A 36 -14.93 16.27 8.84
CA LEU A 36 -15.71 15.55 7.83
C LEU A 36 -14.87 14.45 7.17
N ASN A 37 -13.60 14.75 6.85
CA ASN A 37 -12.68 13.77 6.30
C ASN A 37 -12.45 12.59 7.27
N ALA A 38 -12.21 12.87 8.54
CA ALA A 38 -12.02 11.84 9.57
C ALA A 38 -13.29 11.02 9.82
N LEU A 39 -14.46 11.69 9.88
CA LEU A 39 -15.74 11.03 10.08
C LEU A 39 -16.07 10.09 8.91
N ALA A 40 -15.91 10.55 7.68
CA ALA A 40 -16.13 9.72 6.49
C ALA A 40 -15.22 8.47 6.49
N SER A 41 -13.93 8.64 6.83
CA SER A 41 -13.00 7.52 6.93
C SER A 41 -13.36 6.56 8.08
N LEU A 42 -13.90 7.06 9.21
CA LEU A 42 -14.41 6.24 10.31
C LEU A 42 -15.64 5.43 9.88
N VAL A 43 -16.59 6.06 9.19
CA VAL A 43 -17.79 5.37 8.65
C VAL A 43 -17.35 4.29 7.66
N THR A 44 -16.39 4.58 6.79
CA THR A 44 -15.82 3.60 5.86
C THR A 44 -15.19 2.41 6.60
N LEU A 45 -14.46 2.67 7.70
CA LEU A 45 -13.86 1.63 8.53
C LEU A 45 -14.93 0.76 9.21
N ALA A 46 -15.96 1.38 9.81
CA ALA A 46 -17.05 0.67 10.45
C ALA A 46 -17.83 -0.21 9.44
N ALA A 47 -18.10 0.34 8.25
CA ALA A 47 -18.73 -0.40 7.16
C ALA A 47 -17.84 -1.55 6.65
N GLY A 48 -16.53 -1.32 6.50
CA GLY A 48 -15.57 -2.36 6.13
C GLY A 48 -15.51 -3.49 7.17
N ALA A 49 -15.45 -3.14 8.45
CA ALA A 49 -15.44 -4.12 9.54
C ALA A 49 -16.73 -4.96 9.61
N SER A 50 -17.88 -4.39 9.23
CA SER A 50 -19.14 -5.13 9.20
C SER A 50 -19.17 -6.25 8.15
N LEU A 51 -18.28 -6.22 7.12
CA LEU A 51 -18.14 -7.29 6.12
C LEU A 51 -17.65 -8.61 6.71
N PHE A 52 -17.04 -8.61 7.89
CA PHE A 52 -16.71 -9.86 8.59
C PHE A 52 -17.96 -10.66 8.98
N PHE A 53 -19.08 -9.97 9.20
CA PHE A 53 -20.34 -10.55 9.67
C PHE A 53 -21.42 -10.58 8.58
N LEU A 54 -21.43 -9.58 7.70
CA LEU A 54 -22.44 -9.37 6.67
C LEU A 54 -21.78 -9.47 5.29
N ARG A 55 -21.88 -10.64 4.66
CA ARG A 55 -21.30 -10.90 3.34
C ARG A 55 -22.38 -10.84 2.27
N PRO A 56 -22.41 -9.79 1.45
CA PRO A 56 -23.36 -9.72 0.36
C PRO A 56 -23.04 -10.77 -0.73
N ALA A 57 -24.09 -11.25 -1.39
CA ALA A 57 -23.95 -12.13 -2.55
C ALA A 57 -23.19 -11.41 -3.69
N ALA A 58 -22.44 -12.17 -4.47
CA ALA A 58 -21.76 -11.64 -5.64
C ALA A 58 -22.77 -11.05 -6.65
N THR A 59 -22.46 -9.88 -7.15
CA THR A 59 -23.18 -9.23 -8.25
C THR A 59 -22.27 -9.15 -9.46
N ARG A 60 -22.78 -8.67 -10.60
CA ARG A 60 -21.93 -8.46 -11.80
C ARG A 60 -20.77 -7.48 -11.56
N LEU A 61 -20.91 -6.53 -10.64
CA LEU A 61 -19.92 -5.48 -10.38
C LEU A 61 -19.15 -5.68 -9.08
N ILE A 62 -19.73 -6.35 -8.09
CA ILE A 62 -19.20 -6.46 -6.72
C ILE A 62 -19.04 -7.93 -6.36
N PHE A 63 -17.89 -8.26 -5.78
CA PHE A 63 -17.55 -9.58 -5.26
C PHE A 63 -16.85 -9.45 -3.90
N ILE A 64 -17.27 -10.26 -2.93
CA ILE A 64 -16.73 -10.22 -1.56
C ILE A 64 -16.31 -11.63 -1.16
N ASP A 65 -15.04 -11.77 -0.78
CA ASP A 65 -14.44 -12.99 -0.23
C ASP A 65 -13.49 -12.67 0.93
N ASP A 66 -12.93 -13.68 1.57
CA ASP A 66 -12.03 -13.51 2.71
C ASP A 66 -10.80 -12.67 2.36
N PHE A 67 -10.31 -12.75 1.13
CA PHE A 67 -9.13 -12.03 0.71
C PHE A 67 -9.38 -10.53 0.57
N ASN A 68 -10.47 -10.13 -0.07
CA ASN A 68 -10.74 -8.69 -0.22
C ASN A 68 -11.31 -8.05 1.04
N ILE A 69 -12.09 -8.75 1.89
CA ILE A 69 -12.54 -8.22 3.19
C ILE A 69 -11.34 -7.77 4.02
N TYR A 70 -10.33 -8.62 4.14
CA TYR A 70 -9.10 -8.30 4.85
C TYR A 70 -8.44 -7.01 4.34
N LEU A 71 -8.28 -6.87 3.02
CA LEU A 71 -7.67 -5.68 2.42
C LEU A 71 -8.56 -4.43 2.51
N VAL A 72 -9.88 -4.58 2.43
CA VAL A 72 -10.84 -3.48 2.64
C VAL A 72 -10.71 -2.93 4.04
N VAL A 73 -10.67 -3.80 5.07
CA VAL A 73 -10.52 -3.36 6.47
C VAL A 73 -9.16 -2.73 6.71
N LEU A 74 -8.08 -3.30 6.20
CA LEU A 74 -6.75 -2.72 6.31
C LEU A 74 -6.68 -1.34 5.62
N THR A 75 -7.27 -1.22 4.43
CA THR A 75 -7.33 0.05 3.68
C THR A 75 -8.13 1.10 4.43
N ALA A 76 -9.28 0.73 4.97
CA ALA A 76 -10.13 1.64 5.73
C ALA A 76 -9.47 2.06 7.06
N PHE A 77 -8.79 1.14 7.76
CA PHE A 77 -8.07 1.44 9.01
C PHE A 77 -6.92 2.43 8.79
N VAL A 78 -6.03 2.13 7.85
CA VAL A 78 -4.88 3.03 7.55
C VAL A 78 -5.39 4.35 6.95
N GLY A 79 -6.45 4.32 6.13
CA GLY A 79 -7.11 5.52 5.63
C GLY A 79 -7.67 6.39 6.77
N PHE A 80 -8.31 5.79 7.77
CA PHE A 80 -8.80 6.51 8.94
C PHE A 80 -7.67 7.12 9.78
N THR A 81 -6.66 6.34 10.15
CA THR A 81 -5.53 6.84 10.95
C THR A 81 -4.73 7.92 10.22
N THR A 82 -4.59 7.79 8.90
CA THR A 82 -3.98 8.84 8.06
C THR A 82 -4.84 10.10 8.01
N SER A 83 -6.17 10.00 7.99
CA SER A 83 -7.05 11.17 8.03
C SER A 83 -6.89 11.96 9.35
N LEU A 84 -6.68 11.27 10.48
CA LEU A 84 -6.39 11.90 11.77
C LEU A 84 -5.03 12.60 11.77
N PHE A 85 -3.99 11.93 11.28
CA PHE A 85 -2.65 12.55 11.11
C PHE A 85 -2.71 13.77 10.19
N SER A 86 -3.44 13.65 9.08
CA SER A 86 -3.60 14.67 8.06
C SER A 86 -4.18 15.98 8.59
N ALA A 87 -5.11 15.91 9.56
CA ALA A 87 -5.73 17.09 10.17
C ALA A 87 -4.70 18.05 10.79
N GLY A 88 -3.75 17.53 11.54
CA GLY A 88 -2.68 18.33 12.14
C GLY A 88 -1.59 18.73 11.14
N TYR A 89 -1.21 17.78 10.26
CA TYR A 89 -0.19 18.01 9.24
C TYR A 89 -0.58 19.15 8.28
N ILE A 90 -1.77 19.08 7.69
CA ILE A 90 -2.25 20.07 6.73
C ILE A 90 -2.49 21.44 7.38
N ARG A 91 -2.96 21.47 8.64
CA ARG A 91 -3.08 22.72 9.38
C ARG A 91 -1.72 23.43 9.50
N HIS A 92 -0.66 22.71 9.85
CA HIS A 92 0.69 23.26 9.92
C HIS A 92 1.18 23.79 8.56
N GLU A 93 0.90 23.08 7.46
CA GLU A 93 1.27 23.53 6.10
C GLU A 93 0.54 24.84 5.70
N LEU A 94 -0.71 25.01 6.17
CA LEU A 94 -1.47 26.26 5.99
C LEU A 94 -0.91 27.40 6.84
N GLU A 95 -0.63 27.14 8.13
CA GLU A 95 -0.09 28.13 9.06
C GLU A 95 1.30 28.65 8.64
N THR A 96 2.11 27.77 8.02
CA THR A 96 3.44 28.13 7.50
C THR A 96 3.42 28.68 6.07
N GLY A 97 2.24 28.82 5.45
CA GLY A 97 2.09 29.35 4.09
C GLY A 97 2.58 28.43 2.97
N ARG A 98 2.92 27.18 3.28
CA ARG A 98 3.31 26.19 2.26
C ARG A 98 2.12 25.67 1.45
N LEU A 99 0.92 25.75 2.02
CA LEU A 99 -0.33 25.39 1.38
C LEU A 99 -1.30 26.56 1.39
N ASP A 100 -1.93 26.86 0.26
CA ASP A 100 -2.98 27.86 0.12
C ASP A 100 -4.32 27.29 0.62
N PRO A 101 -5.15 28.05 1.35
CA PRO A 101 -6.50 27.65 1.75
C PRO A 101 -7.40 27.16 0.61
N ALA A 102 -7.23 27.69 -0.62
CA ALA A 102 -7.96 27.21 -1.79
C ALA A 102 -7.64 25.74 -2.14
N LYS A 103 -6.44 25.26 -1.83
CA LYS A 103 -6.01 23.89 -2.09
C LYS A 103 -6.47 22.91 -1.01
N LEU A 104 -6.96 23.37 0.15
CA LEU A 104 -7.41 22.53 1.24
C LEU A 104 -8.58 21.63 0.83
N ARG A 105 -9.61 22.21 0.23
CA ARG A 105 -10.79 21.45 -0.25
C ARG A 105 -10.39 20.43 -1.32
N PHE A 106 -9.47 20.82 -2.22
CA PHE A 106 -8.94 19.93 -3.23
C PHE A 106 -8.20 18.73 -2.60
N TYR A 107 -7.36 18.98 -1.59
CA TYR A 107 -6.65 17.94 -0.88
C TYR A 107 -7.61 16.90 -0.26
N HIS A 108 -8.59 17.37 0.53
CA HIS A 108 -9.51 16.45 1.21
C HIS A 108 -10.45 15.72 0.24
N ALA A 109 -10.91 16.40 -0.82
CA ALA A 109 -11.73 15.77 -1.86
C ALA A 109 -10.94 14.67 -2.59
N MET A 110 -9.71 14.95 -3.01
CA MET A 110 -8.86 13.97 -3.69
C MET A 110 -8.44 12.82 -2.78
N TYR A 111 -8.23 13.08 -1.48
CA TYR A 111 -7.95 12.04 -0.50
C TYR A 111 -9.09 11.02 -0.40
N GLN A 112 -10.34 11.49 -0.28
CA GLN A 112 -11.50 10.61 -0.22
C GLN A 112 -11.79 9.92 -1.57
N ALA A 113 -11.60 10.61 -2.68
CA ALA A 113 -11.69 10.01 -4.01
C ALA A 113 -10.63 8.91 -4.20
N PHE A 114 -9.43 9.10 -3.68
CA PHE A 114 -8.38 8.09 -3.69
C PHE A 114 -8.75 6.86 -2.85
N LEU A 115 -9.29 7.06 -1.63
CA LEU A 115 -9.80 5.94 -0.82
C LEU A 115 -10.93 5.19 -1.53
N PHE A 116 -11.86 5.91 -2.14
CA PHE A 116 -12.94 5.32 -2.94
C PHE A 116 -12.38 4.43 -4.07
N THR A 117 -11.42 4.93 -4.85
CA THR A 117 -10.87 4.16 -5.98
C THR A 117 -10.13 2.91 -5.52
N MET A 118 -9.37 2.96 -4.42
CA MET A 118 -8.73 1.78 -3.85
C MET A 118 -9.75 0.74 -3.37
N LEU A 119 -10.78 1.17 -2.65
CA LEU A 119 -11.83 0.28 -2.16
C LEU A 119 -12.64 -0.32 -3.32
N LEU A 120 -12.94 0.48 -4.37
CA LEU A 120 -13.60 -0.02 -5.57
C LEU A 120 -12.77 -1.09 -6.26
N ALA A 121 -11.45 -0.91 -6.38
CA ALA A 121 -10.55 -1.92 -6.96
C ALA A 121 -10.59 -3.24 -6.19
N LEU A 122 -10.65 -3.17 -4.84
CA LEU A 122 -10.67 -4.35 -3.97
C LEU A 122 -11.98 -5.14 -4.06
N VAL A 123 -13.13 -4.47 -4.22
CA VAL A 123 -14.45 -5.14 -4.23
C VAL A 123 -14.99 -5.39 -5.65
N ALA A 124 -14.26 -4.97 -6.69
CA ALA A 124 -14.68 -5.14 -8.07
C ALA A 124 -14.74 -6.61 -8.46
N ASN A 125 -15.92 -7.06 -8.94
CA ASN A 125 -16.08 -8.36 -9.60
C ASN A 125 -15.67 -8.30 -11.08
N ASN A 126 -15.87 -7.15 -11.71
CA ASN A 126 -15.54 -6.95 -13.12
C ASN A 126 -14.07 -6.49 -13.26
N LEU A 127 -13.30 -7.22 -14.09
CA LEU A 127 -11.87 -6.93 -14.32
C LEU A 127 -11.63 -5.54 -14.92
N GLY A 128 -12.52 -5.07 -15.79
CA GLY A 128 -12.46 -3.72 -16.36
C GLY A 128 -12.71 -2.63 -15.30
N VAL A 129 -13.67 -2.86 -14.39
CA VAL A 129 -13.94 -1.95 -13.26
C VAL A 129 -12.73 -1.91 -12.32
N MET A 130 -12.10 -3.05 -12.01
CA MET A 130 -10.86 -3.10 -11.23
C MET A 130 -9.76 -2.27 -11.89
N TRP A 131 -9.58 -2.42 -13.21
CA TRP A 131 -8.60 -1.63 -13.96
C TRP A 131 -8.89 -0.13 -13.91
N VAL A 132 -10.13 0.30 -14.18
CA VAL A 132 -10.55 1.72 -14.08
C VAL A 132 -10.31 2.27 -12.67
N ALA A 133 -10.60 1.49 -11.63
CA ALA A 133 -10.42 1.91 -10.24
C ALA A 133 -8.93 2.13 -9.91
N VAL A 134 -8.04 1.24 -10.35
CA VAL A 134 -6.59 1.39 -10.17
C VAL A 134 -6.05 2.61 -10.93
N GLU A 135 -6.57 2.89 -12.15
CA GLU A 135 -6.21 4.09 -12.89
C GLU A 135 -6.77 5.37 -12.22
N GLY A 136 -7.98 5.32 -11.71
CA GLY A 136 -8.54 6.41 -10.90
C GLY A 136 -7.68 6.76 -9.69
N ALA A 137 -7.09 5.73 -9.04
CA ALA A 137 -6.11 5.94 -7.98
C ALA A 137 -4.84 6.63 -8.49
N THR A 138 -4.39 6.35 -9.73
CA THR A 138 -3.26 7.07 -10.36
C THR A 138 -3.55 8.56 -10.52
N LEU A 139 -4.70 8.87 -11.10
CA LEU A 139 -5.09 10.25 -11.37
C LEU A 139 -5.19 11.08 -10.07
N THR A 140 -5.91 10.57 -9.07
CA THR A 140 -6.06 11.25 -7.78
C THR A 140 -4.72 11.45 -7.07
N THR A 141 -3.82 10.45 -7.11
CA THR A 141 -2.50 10.55 -6.50
C THR A 141 -1.59 11.52 -7.23
N ALA A 142 -1.56 11.53 -8.57
CA ALA A 142 -0.77 12.49 -9.36
C ALA A 142 -1.14 13.94 -9.01
N LEU A 143 -2.44 14.21 -8.88
CA LEU A 143 -2.95 15.52 -8.46
C LEU A 143 -2.52 15.89 -7.04
N MET A 144 -2.49 14.92 -6.11
CA MET A 144 -2.05 15.15 -4.73
C MET A 144 -0.53 15.32 -4.61
N ILE A 145 0.29 14.62 -5.41
CA ILE A 145 1.75 14.80 -5.46
C ILE A 145 2.09 16.23 -5.89
N SER A 146 1.38 16.77 -6.87
CA SER A 146 1.59 18.13 -7.37
C SER A 146 0.99 19.24 -6.50
N LEU A 147 0.49 18.96 -5.29
CA LEU A 147 -0.28 19.88 -4.45
C LEU A 147 0.50 21.16 -4.10
N TYR A 148 1.80 21.05 -3.83
CA TYR A 148 2.65 22.21 -3.48
C TYR A 148 2.97 23.11 -4.66
N ARG A 149 2.77 22.67 -5.91
CA ARG A 149 3.05 23.42 -7.14
C ARG A 149 4.50 23.89 -7.29
N THR A 150 5.44 23.27 -6.60
CA THR A 150 6.87 23.47 -6.86
C THR A 150 7.27 22.77 -8.15
N ARG A 151 8.39 23.21 -8.76
CA ARG A 151 8.93 22.58 -9.98
C ARG A 151 9.16 21.08 -9.76
N GLU A 152 9.74 20.74 -8.61
CA GLU A 152 10.07 19.37 -8.21
C GLU A 152 8.80 18.52 -8.03
N SER A 153 7.76 19.07 -7.38
CA SER A 153 6.50 18.34 -7.17
C SER A 153 5.73 18.11 -8.47
N ILE A 154 5.78 19.06 -9.41
CA ILE A 154 5.17 18.92 -10.73
C ILE A 154 5.95 17.87 -11.54
N GLU A 155 7.30 17.91 -11.53
CA GLU A 155 8.14 16.92 -12.21
C GLU A 155 7.87 15.51 -11.65
N ALA A 156 7.82 15.35 -10.32
CA ALA A 156 7.53 14.07 -9.68
C ALA A 156 6.13 13.55 -10.06
N ALA A 157 5.12 14.43 -10.10
CA ALA A 157 3.77 14.07 -10.52
C ALA A 157 3.72 13.62 -11.99
N TRP A 158 4.44 14.28 -12.89
CA TRP A 158 4.54 13.87 -14.30
C TRP A 158 5.27 12.54 -14.46
N LYS A 159 6.40 12.32 -13.77
CA LYS A 159 7.11 11.03 -13.77
C LYS A 159 6.19 9.90 -13.28
N TYR A 160 5.48 10.15 -12.18
CA TYR A 160 4.50 9.20 -11.65
C TYR A 160 3.41 8.89 -12.68
N PHE A 161 2.77 9.92 -13.23
CA PHE A 161 1.68 9.79 -14.18
C PHE A 161 2.11 9.03 -15.46
N ILE A 162 3.24 9.40 -16.04
CA ILE A 162 3.73 8.78 -17.28
C ILE A 162 4.12 7.31 -17.04
N LEU A 163 4.95 7.03 -16.02
CA LEU A 163 5.43 5.66 -15.77
C LEU A 163 4.30 4.74 -15.35
N CYS A 164 3.42 5.18 -14.44
CA CYS A 164 2.27 4.40 -14.03
C CYS A 164 1.22 4.29 -15.17
N GLY A 165 1.05 5.34 -15.98
CA GLY A 165 0.14 5.32 -17.14
C GLY A 165 0.57 4.29 -18.20
N VAL A 166 1.88 4.19 -18.50
CA VAL A 166 2.41 3.13 -19.36
C VAL A 166 2.16 1.75 -18.73
N GLY A 167 2.45 1.61 -17.43
CA GLY A 167 2.19 0.35 -16.72
C GLY A 167 0.71 -0.06 -16.77
N ILE A 168 -0.20 0.87 -16.49
CA ILE A 168 -1.63 0.55 -16.47
C ILE A 168 -2.19 0.32 -17.88
N ALA A 169 -1.59 0.91 -18.93
CA ALA A 169 -1.91 0.58 -20.33
C ALA A 169 -1.51 -0.87 -20.67
N LEU A 170 -0.36 -1.35 -20.20
CA LEU A 170 0.02 -2.77 -20.32
C LEU A 170 -0.96 -3.67 -19.55
N ALA A 171 -1.39 -3.26 -18.36
CA ALA A 171 -2.40 -4.00 -17.60
C ALA A 171 -3.76 -4.03 -18.32
N LEU A 172 -4.15 -2.96 -19.00
CA LEU A 172 -5.36 -2.96 -19.86
C LEU A 172 -5.23 -3.97 -20.97
N PHE A 173 -4.10 -3.97 -21.67
CA PHE A 173 -3.86 -4.94 -22.74
C PHE A 173 -3.93 -6.39 -22.21
N GLY A 174 -3.31 -6.66 -21.06
CA GLY A 174 -3.44 -7.96 -20.40
C GLY A 174 -4.88 -8.30 -19.99
N THR A 175 -5.68 -7.33 -19.55
CA THR A 175 -7.10 -7.50 -19.23
C THR A 175 -7.92 -7.81 -20.48
N ILE A 176 -7.62 -7.19 -21.62
CA ILE A 176 -8.26 -7.47 -22.91
C ILE A 176 -7.92 -8.89 -23.36
N LEU A 177 -6.67 -9.33 -23.26
CA LEU A 177 -6.28 -10.71 -23.58
C LEU A 177 -7.00 -11.72 -22.69
N MET A 178 -7.14 -11.40 -21.38
CA MET A 178 -7.91 -12.24 -20.45
C MET A 178 -9.38 -12.35 -20.88
N TYR A 179 -10.01 -11.24 -21.27
CA TYR A 179 -11.36 -11.23 -21.80
C TYR A 179 -11.50 -12.07 -23.08
N LEU A 180 -10.56 -11.94 -24.01
CA LEU A 180 -10.56 -12.73 -25.26
C LEU A 180 -10.48 -14.23 -24.97
N SER A 181 -9.64 -14.63 -24.02
CA SER A 181 -9.54 -16.02 -23.58
C SER A 181 -10.83 -16.51 -22.92
N ALA A 182 -11.45 -15.70 -22.07
CA ALA A 182 -12.72 -16.04 -21.43
C ALA A 182 -13.90 -16.06 -22.42
N GLN A 183 -13.95 -15.11 -23.36
CA GLN A 183 -14.99 -15.00 -24.36
C GLN A 183 -15.07 -16.23 -25.24
N SER A 184 -13.98 -16.85 -25.61
CA SER A 184 -13.93 -18.06 -26.44
C SER A 184 -14.65 -19.25 -25.79
N VAL A 185 -14.75 -19.28 -24.46
CA VAL A 185 -15.37 -20.36 -23.68
C VAL A 185 -16.76 -19.99 -23.17
N MET A 186 -16.95 -18.73 -22.74
CA MET A 186 -18.16 -18.28 -22.03
C MET A 186 -19.11 -17.44 -22.92
N GLY A 187 -18.69 -17.11 -24.15
CA GLY A 187 -19.39 -16.16 -25.00
C GLY A 187 -19.10 -14.69 -24.63
N SER A 188 -19.61 -13.77 -25.46
CA SER A 188 -19.42 -12.33 -25.20
C SER A 188 -20.37 -11.85 -24.11
N GLY A 189 -19.88 -10.87 -23.27
CA GLY A 189 -20.72 -10.24 -22.28
C GLY A 189 -19.99 -9.97 -20.97
N LEU A 190 -20.72 -9.42 -19.99
CA LEU A 190 -20.17 -9.02 -18.70
C LEU A 190 -19.71 -10.22 -17.84
N ASP A 191 -20.28 -11.40 -18.05
CA ASP A 191 -19.92 -12.60 -17.29
C ASP A 191 -18.51 -13.09 -17.65
N ALA A 192 -18.05 -12.88 -18.89
CA ALA A 192 -16.66 -13.15 -19.32
C ALA A 192 -15.63 -12.13 -18.74
N MET A 193 -16.09 -11.11 -18.02
CA MET A 193 -15.27 -10.15 -17.29
C MET A 193 -15.44 -10.28 -15.77
N ALA A 194 -16.40 -11.10 -15.30
CA ALA A 194 -16.71 -11.23 -13.89
C ALA A 194 -15.79 -12.25 -13.22
N TRP A 195 -15.00 -11.82 -12.23
CA TRP A 195 -14.05 -12.65 -11.48
C TRP A 195 -14.70 -13.96 -10.97
N ALA A 196 -15.86 -13.83 -10.31
CA ALA A 196 -16.59 -14.96 -9.77
C ALA A 196 -16.99 -16.01 -10.81
N SER A 197 -17.16 -15.60 -12.06
CA SER A 197 -17.52 -16.51 -13.17
C SER A 197 -16.29 -17.10 -13.85
N ILE A 198 -15.28 -16.26 -14.15
CA ILE A 198 -14.12 -16.69 -14.93
C ILE A 198 -13.19 -17.63 -14.16
N ILE A 199 -13.09 -17.52 -12.84
CA ILE A 199 -12.23 -18.41 -12.04
C ILE A 199 -12.66 -19.87 -12.13
N HIS A 200 -13.94 -20.15 -12.21
CA HIS A 200 -14.49 -21.50 -12.35
C HIS A 200 -14.29 -22.12 -13.73
N GLN A 201 -14.00 -21.31 -14.75
CA GLN A 201 -13.79 -21.75 -16.12
C GLN A 201 -12.32 -21.65 -16.56
N ALA A 202 -11.44 -21.18 -15.70
CA ALA A 202 -10.05 -20.85 -16.02
C ALA A 202 -9.27 -22.04 -16.62
N ASN A 203 -9.59 -23.27 -16.20
CA ASN A 203 -8.98 -24.52 -16.72
C ASN A 203 -9.32 -24.79 -18.20
N ARG A 204 -10.33 -24.13 -18.77
CA ARG A 204 -10.77 -24.28 -20.18
C ARG A 204 -10.22 -23.19 -21.09
N PHE A 205 -9.59 -22.18 -20.53
CA PHE A 205 -9.05 -21.05 -21.30
C PHE A 205 -7.79 -21.46 -22.05
N ASP A 206 -7.52 -20.79 -23.18
CA ASP A 206 -6.29 -20.99 -23.95
C ASP A 206 -5.06 -20.64 -23.10
N PRO A 207 -4.17 -21.62 -22.82
CA PRO A 207 -3.02 -21.38 -21.96
C PRO A 207 -2.00 -20.40 -22.56
N ALA A 208 -1.89 -20.32 -23.89
CA ALA A 208 -0.96 -19.38 -24.53
C ALA A 208 -1.41 -17.92 -24.32
N ILE A 209 -2.71 -17.67 -24.50
CA ILE A 209 -3.30 -16.35 -24.25
C ILE A 209 -3.22 -16.00 -22.76
N LEU A 210 -3.51 -16.95 -21.85
CA LEU A 210 -3.39 -16.74 -20.40
C LEU A 210 -1.97 -16.37 -19.99
N ASN A 211 -0.97 -17.07 -20.51
CA ASN A 211 0.43 -16.81 -20.23
C ASN A 211 0.82 -15.39 -20.65
N LEU A 212 0.45 -15.01 -21.89
CA LEU A 212 0.73 -13.69 -22.40
C LEU A 212 0.00 -12.60 -21.60
N ALA A 213 -1.28 -12.82 -21.28
CA ALA A 213 -2.08 -11.92 -20.46
C ALA A 213 -1.41 -11.69 -19.10
N PHE A 214 -0.96 -12.76 -18.43
CA PHE A 214 -0.33 -12.65 -17.12
C PHE A 214 0.99 -11.87 -17.14
N VAL A 215 1.82 -12.02 -18.18
CA VAL A 215 3.04 -11.22 -18.35
C VAL A 215 2.70 -9.73 -18.38
N PHE A 216 1.73 -9.32 -19.19
CA PHE A 216 1.32 -7.92 -19.29
C PHE A 216 0.68 -7.40 -18.00
N LEU A 217 -0.10 -8.22 -17.30
CA LEU A 217 -0.73 -7.88 -16.04
C LEU A 217 0.29 -7.77 -14.91
N LEU A 218 1.26 -8.69 -14.84
CA LEU A 218 2.33 -8.66 -13.85
C LEU A 218 3.24 -7.44 -14.06
N VAL A 219 3.66 -7.15 -15.28
CA VAL A 219 4.47 -5.98 -15.60
C VAL A 219 3.67 -4.69 -15.37
N GLY A 220 2.43 -4.65 -15.82
CA GLY A 220 1.56 -3.49 -15.71
C GLY A 220 1.21 -3.12 -14.27
N TYR A 221 0.57 -4.02 -13.53
CA TYR A 221 0.29 -3.79 -12.12
C TYR A 221 1.55 -3.81 -11.25
N GLY A 222 2.58 -4.57 -11.62
CA GLY A 222 3.89 -4.58 -10.97
C GLY A 222 4.60 -3.22 -11.01
N THR A 223 4.41 -2.44 -12.08
CA THR A 223 4.81 -1.02 -12.13
C THR A 223 4.16 -0.23 -11.01
N LYS A 224 2.87 -0.45 -10.79
CA LYS A 224 2.09 0.20 -9.73
C LYS A 224 2.46 -0.28 -8.33
N VAL A 225 2.82 -1.56 -8.18
CA VAL A 225 3.40 -2.12 -6.94
C VAL A 225 4.77 -1.49 -6.63
N GLY A 226 5.44 -0.92 -7.63
CA GLY A 226 6.78 -0.38 -7.49
C GLY A 226 7.88 -1.43 -7.63
N LEU A 227 7.63 -2.53 -8.35
CA LEU A 227 8.62 -3.59 -8.56
C LEU A 227 9.69 -3.17 -9.57
N ALA A 228 10.93 -3.60 -9.34
CA ALA A 228 12.01 -3.39 -10.28
C ALA A 228 11.77 -4.21 -11.57
N PRO A 229 12.10 -3.63 -12.74
CA PRO A 229 12.80 -2.37 -12.97
C PRO A 229 11.92 -1.12 -13.03
N LEU A 230 10.60 -1.22 -12.88
CA LEU A 230 9.62 -0.19 -13.17
C LEU A 230 9.27 0.70 -11.95
N HIS A 231 10.14 0.75 -10.95
CA HIS A 231 9.95 1.41 -9.64
C HIS A 231 10.33 2.89 -9.60
N ALA A 232 10.90 3.44 -10.67
CA ALA A 232 11.62 4.74 -10.64
C ALA A 232 10.74 5.95 -10.25
N TRP A 233 9.42 5.84 -10.38
CA TRP A 233 8.46 6.87 -10.00
C TRP A 233 8.30 7.02 -8.47
N LEU A 234 8.47 5.91 -7.72
CA LEU A 234 8.07 5.82 -6.32
C LEU A 234 8.90 6.73 -5.39
N PRO A 235 10.25 6.82 -5.49
CA PRO A 235 11.04 7.68 -4.63
C PRO A 235 10.72 9.18 -4.79
N ASP A 236 10.47 9.62 -6.03
CA ASP A 236 10.16 11.03 -6.31
C ASP A 236 8.73 11.38 -5.85
N ALA A 237 7.76 10.51 -6.10
CA ALA A 237 6.39 10.68 -5.63
C ALA A 237 6.30 10.84 -4.10
N HIS A 238 7.09 10.05 -3.35
CA HIS A 238 7.14 10.15 -1.89
C HIS A 238 7.86 11.41 -1.42
N ALA A 239 8.99 11.76 -2.04
CA ALA A 239 9.79 12.89 -1.61
C ALA A 239 9.03 14.22 -1.73
N GLU A 240 8.33 14.40 -2.85
CA GLU A 240 7.76 15.68 -3.24
C GLU A 240 6.27 15.85 -2.84
N GLY A 241 5.53 14.75 -2.67
CA GLY A 241 4.13 14.80 -2.22
C GLY A 241 3.97 15.10 -0.73
N PRO A 242 2.79 15.58 -0.29
CA PRO A 242 2.46 15.71 1.12
C PRO A 242 2.64 14.38 1.87
N THR A 243 3.18 14.42 3.08
CA THR A 243 3.52 13.18 3.80
C THR A 243 2.33 12.28 4.13
N PRO A 244 1.10 12.78 4.41
CA PRO A 244 -0.06 11.91 4.53
C PRO A 244 -0.33 11.07 3.27
N ILE A 245 -0.06 11.64 2.08
CA ILE A 245 -0.20 10.91 0.82
C ILE A 245 0.88 9.82 0.71
N SER A 246 2.10 10.10 1.15
CA SER A 246 3.14 9.08 1.23
C SER A 246 2.75 7.91 2.14
N ALA A 247 2.06 8.16 3.26
CA ALA A 247 1.60 7.12 4.17
C ALA A 247 0.60 6.15 3.50
N VAL A 248 -0.45 6.69 2.84
CA VAL A 248 -1.46 5.85 2.15
C VAL A 248 -0.94 5.26 0.84
N LEU A 249 -0.03 5.94 0.16
CA LEU A 249 0.57 5.45 -1.08
C LEU A 249 1.44 4.21 -0.78
N SER A 250 2.35 4.31 0.19
CA SER A 250 3.21 3.20 0.60
C SER A 250 2.44 2.09 1.31
N GLY A 251 1.57 2.46 2.25
CA GLY A 251 0.86 1.48 3.08
C GLY A 251 -0.30 0.77 2.37
N LEU A 252 -0.92 1.38 1.36
CA LEU A 252 -2.16 0.88 0.77
C LEU A 252 -2.10 0.68 -0.74
N LEU A 253 -1.74 1.71 -1.53
CA LEU A 253 -1.84 1.64 -2.99
C LEU A 253 -1.02 0.48 -3.58
N LEU A 254 0.18 0.26 -3.05
CA LEU A 254 1.05 -0.83 -3.50
C LEU A 254 0.39 -2.20 -3.27
N ASN A 255 -0.30 -2.37 -2.15
CA ASN A 255 -1.03 -3.59 -1.82
C ASN A 255 -2.27 -3.80 -2.71
N VAL A 256 -3.02 -2.73 -3.03
CA VAL A 256 -4.15 -2.79 -3.96
C VAL A 256 -3.70 -3.21 -5.37
N ALA A 257 -2.57 -2.71 -5.82
CA ALA A 257 -1.98 -3.11 -7.08
C ALA A 257 -1.50 -4.58 -7.05
N LEU A 258 -0.88 -5.01 -5.95
CA LEU A 258 -0.47 -6.40 -5.79
C LEU A 258 -1.66 -7.35 -5.66
N TYR A 259 -2.77 -6.92 -5.03
CA TYR A 259 -4.02 -7.66 -5.02
C TYR A 259 -4.51 -7.98 -6.44
N ALA A 260 -4.46 -7.02 -7.37
CA ALA A 260 -4.80 -7.27 -8.75
C ALA A 260 -3.89 -8.36 -9.37
N VAL A 261 -2.57 -8.27 -9.16
CA VAL A 261 -1.63 -9.32 -9.61
C VAL A 261 -2.01 -10.70 -9.05
N LEU A 262 -2.35 -10.76 -7.75
CA LEU A 262 -2.69 -12.02 -7.09
C LEU A 262 -4.00 -12.62 -7.61
N ARG A 263 -5.00 -11.80 -7.96
CA ARG A 263 -6.21 -12.29 -8.63
C ARG A 263 -5.87 -12.95 -9.97
N PHE A 264 -5.02 -12.35 -10.78
CA PHE A 264 -4.60 -12.98 -12.04
C PHE A 264 -3.65 -14.16 -11.85
N LYS A 265 -2.82 -14.16 -10.80
CA LYS A 265 -2.05 -15.35 -10.39
C LYS A 265 -2.97 -16.55 -10.14
N MET A 266 -4.08 -16.33 -9.42
CA MET A 266 -5.05 -17.40 -9.14
C MET A 266 -5.67 -17.95 -10.41
N LEU A 267 -6.03 -17.09 -11.39
CA LEU A 267 -6.57 -17.52 -12.67
C LEU A 267 -5.57 -18.37 -13.46
N LEU A 268 -4.32 -17.92 -13.53
CA LEU A 268 -3.27 -18.66 -14.24
C LEU A 268 -3.00 -20.01 -13.56
N ALA A 269 -2.92 -20.03 -12.24
CA ALA A 269 -2.69 -21.24 -11.45
C ALA A 269 -3.85 -22.26 -11.54
N ALA A 270 -5.07 -21.82 -11.84
CA ALA A 270 -6.22 -22.67 -12.05
C ALA A 270 -6.21 -23.43 -13.42
N ASN A 271 -5.30 -23.07 -14.33
CA ASN A 271 -5.12 -23.74 -15.61
C ASN A 271 -3.84 -24.58 -15.60
N ALA A 272 -3.99 -25.90 -15.57
CA ALA A 272 -2.85 -26.83 -15.47
C ALA A 272 -1.93 -26.84 -16.71
N ALA A 273 -2.42 -26.37 -17.87
CA ALA A 273 -1.64 -26.26 -19.09
C ALA A 273 -0.89 -24.94 -19.24
N ALA A 274 -1.23 -23.94 -18.39
CA ALA A 274 -0.56 -22.64 -18.38
C ALA A 274 0.77 -22.70 -17.62
N LEU A 275 1.64 -21.71 -17.86
CA LEU A 275 2.90 -21.55 -17.12
C LEU A 275 2.63 -21.23 -15.64
N ALA A 276 3.41 -21.81 -14.75
CA ALA A 276 3.34 -21.44 -13.34
C ALA A 276 3.68 -19.95 -13.13
N PRO A 277 2.84 -19.17 -12.47
CA PRO A 277 3.09 -17.73 -12.25
C PRO A 277 4.23 -17.45 -11.26
N GLY A 278 4.53 -18.44 -10.40
CA GLY A 278 5.51 -18.32 -9.31
C GLY A 278 6.89 -17.85 -9.74
N PRO A 279 7.57 -18.48 -10.70
CA PRO A 279 8.93 -18.10 -11.11
C PRO A 279 9.06 -16.64 -11.56
N MET A 280 8.08 -16.11 -12.29
CA MET A 280 8.06 -14.70 -12.71
C MET A 280 7.96 -13.76 -11.51
N MET A 281 7.06 -14.06 -10.56
CA MET A 281 6.88 -13.27 -9.33
C MET A 281 8.11 -13.35 -8.41
N VAL A 282 8.72 -14.53 -8.26
CA VAL A 282 9.96 -14.73 -7.50
C VAL A 282 11.09 -13.88 -8.08
N THR A 283 11.27 -13.90 -9.39
CA THR A 283 12.32 -13.13 -10.08
C THR A 283 12.12 -11.62 -9.89
N MET A 284 10.91 -11.09 -10.13
CA MET A 284 10.63 -9.68 -9.92
C MET A 284 10.74 -9.27 -8.45
N GLY A 285 10.25 -10.10 -7.54
CA GLY A 285 10.30 -9.84 -6.10
C GLY A 285 11.73 -9.79 -5.58
N LEU A 286 12.54 -10.80 -5.89
CA LEU A 286 13.94 -10.87 -5.47
C LEU A 286 14.79 -9.77 -6.09
N SER A 287 14.59 -9.47 -7.37
CA SER A 287 15.26 -8.35 -8.04
C SER A 287 14.93 -7.00 -7.38
N SER A 288 13.67 -6.80 -6.96
CA SER A 288 13.23 -5.60 -6.27
C SER A 288 13.87 -5.46 -4.90
N LEU A 289 13.89 -6.54 -4.12
CA LEU A 289 14.56 -6.61 -2.83
C LEU A 289 16.05 -6.24 -2.95
N LEU A 290 16.79 -6.95 -3.80
CA LEU A 290 18.24 -6.74 -3.93
C LEU A 290 18.57 -5.34 -4.42
N LEU A 291 17.90 -4.86 -5.48
CA LEU A 291 18.12 -3.53 -6.02
C LEU A 291 17.85 -2.46 -4.96
N ALA A 292 16.70 -2.54 -4.28
CA ALA A 292 16.31 -1.54 -3.29
C ALA A 292 17.24 -1.55 -2.07
N ALA A 293 17.63 -2.73 -1.57
CA ALA A 293 18.55 -2.88 -0.45
C ALA A 293 19.89 -2.13 -0.68
N PHE A 294 20.49 -2.29 -1.86
CA PHE A 294 21.72 -1.56 -2.19
C PHE A 294 21.49 -0.05 -2.41
N MET A 295 20.31 0.35 -2.91
CA MET A 295 20.00 1.75 -3.12
C MET A 295 19.78 2.53 -1.82
N LEU A 296 19.39 1.87 -0.72
CA LEU A 296 19.22 2.51 0.61
C LEU A 296 20.47 3.24 1.09
N TYR A 297 21.67 2.70 0.86
CA TYR A 297 22.94 3.30 1.30
C TYR A 297 23.21 4.69 0.72
N ARG A 298 22.69 4.98 -0.48
CA ARG A 298 22.98 6.23 -1.22
C ARG A 298 21.98 7.35 -0.93
N ARG A 299 20.87 7.07 -0.23
CA ARG A 299 19.80 8.08 -0.05
C ARG A 299 20.18 9.10 1.01
N ARG A 300 19.97 10.38 0.68
CA ARG A 300 20.21 11.52 1.59
C ARG A 300 18.90 12.13 2.10
N ASP A 301 17.81 11.93 1.39
CA ASP A 301 16.46 12.34 1.76
C ASP A 301 15.74 11.21 2.49
N ILE A 302 15.11 11.52 3.63
CA ILE A 302 14.49 10.52 4.51
C ILE A 302 13.23 9.90 3.86
N LYS A 303 12.44 10.66 3.08
CA LYS A 303 11.27 10.14 2.39
C LYS A 303 11.66 9.24 1.23
N ARG A 304 12.68 9.62 0.46
CA ARG A 304 13.24 8.77 -0.60
C ARG A 304 13.84 7.48 -0.04
N LEU A 305 14.50 7.53 1.13
CA LEU A 305 15.02 6.35 1.79
C LEU A 305 13.90 5.36 2.11
N PHE A 306 12.82 5.83 2.73
CA PHE A 306 11.69 4.95 3.05
C PHE A 306 10.87 4.54 1.82
N ALA A 307 10.92 5.29 0.72
CA ALA A 307 10.37 4.84 -0.56
C ALA A 307 11.14 3.61 -1.11
N TYR A 308 12.47 3.63 -1.10
CA TYR A 308 13.26 2.44 -1.45
C TYR A 308 13.01 1.26 -0.51
N SER A 309 12.87 1.52 0.78
CA SER A 309 12.47 0.46 1.71
C SER A 309 11.04 -0.07 1.41
N SER A 310 10.14 0.72 0.79
CA SER A 310 8.84 0.19 0.31
C SER A 310 9.02 -0.73 -0.89
N ILE A 311 9.90 -0.39 -1.83
CA ILE A 311 10.23 -1.24 -2.99
C ILE A 311 10.81 -2.58 -2.51
N GLU A 312 11.70 -2.53 -1.53
CA GLU A 312 12.30 -3.69 -0.88
C GLU A 312 11.23 -4.64 -0.31
N HIS A 313 10.37 -4.13 0.57
CA HIS A 313 9.33 -4.94 1.23
C HIS A 313 8.27 -5.45 0.25
N MET A 314 7.87 -4.64 -0.74
CA MET A 314 6.99 -5.14 -1.81
C MET A 314 7.65 -6.24 -2.63
N GLY A 315 8.99 -6.18 -2.78
CA GLY A 315 9.78 -7.27 -3.33
C GLY A 315 9.67 -8.55 -2.50
N ILE A 316 9.81 -8.48 -1.16
CA ILE A 316 9.67 -9.61 -0.23
C ILE A 316 8.25 -10.21 -0.32
N ILE A 317 7.21 -9.34 -0.30
CA ILE A 317 5.81 -9.78 -0.38
C ILE A 317 5.55 -10.51 -1.71
N THR A 318 5.99 -9.92 -2.83
CA THR A 318 5.82 -10.51 -4.17
C THR A 318 6.57 -11.83 -4.29
N PHE A 319 7.79 -11.91 -3.73
CA PHE A 319 8.58 -13.13 -3.65
C PHE A 319 7.84 -14.22 -2.86
N ALA A 320 7.30 -13.89 -1.68
CA ALA A 320 6.57 -14.83 -0.85
C ALA A 320 5.36 -15.43 -1.58
N PHE A 321 4.54 -14.60 -2.23
CA PHE A 321 3.43 -15.08 -3.04
C PHE A 321 3.86 -15.82 -4.31
N GLY A 322 5.03 -15.50 -4.85
CA GLY A 322 5.64 -16.24 -5.96
C GLY A 322 6.12 -17.64 -5.55
N MET A 323 6.68 -17.77 -4.32
CA MET A 323 7.02 -19.08 -3.75
C MET A 323 5.79 -19.96 -3.57
N GLY A 324 4.63 -19.37 -3.24
CA GLY A 324 3.34 -20.04 -3.11
C GLY A 324 3.30 -21.08 -1.99
N GLY A 325 2.15 -21.73 -1.87
CA GLY A 325 1.86 -22.70 -0.82
C GLY A 325 1.49 -22.07 0.52
N PRO A 326 0.90 -22.83 1.46
CA PRO A 326 0.23 -22.31 2.63
C PRO A 326 1.10 -21.43 3.52
N LEU A 327 2.36 -21.81 3.77
CA LEU A 327 3.26 -21.08 4.65
C LEU A 327 3.76 -19.78 4.01
N ALA A 328 4.17 -19.81 2.74
CA ALA A 328 4.66 -18.64 2.05
C ALA A 328 3.53 -17.60 1.79
N ASN A 329 2.34 -18.08 1.42
CA ASN A 329 1.17 -17.21 1.26
C ASN A 329 0.75 -16.57 2.60
N PHE A 330 0.75 -17.34 3.70
CA PHE A 330 0.50 -16.81 5.04
C PHE A 330 1.54 -15.74 5.42
N ALA A 331 2.82 -16.03 5.21
CA ALA A 331 3.91 -15.10 5.45
C ALA A 331 3.77 -13.81 4.62
N GLY A 332 3.38 -13.94 3.34
CA GLY A 332 3.12 -12.81 2.45
C GLY A 332 1.96 -11.94 2.94
N LEU A 333 0.85 -12.52 3.40
CA LEU A 333 -0.29 -11.79 3.98
C LEU A 333 0.09 -11.06 5.27
N LEU A 334 0.82 -11.75 6.16
CA LEU A 334 1.31 -11.15 7.39
C LEU A 334 2.26 -9.99 7.10
N HIS A 335 3.21 -10.18 6.18
CA HIS A 335 4.16 -9.14 5.78
C HIS A 335 3.47 -7.93 5.16
N MET A 336 2.48 -8.16 4.29
CA MET A 336 1.64 -7.10 3.70
C MET A 336 0.93 -6.27 4.76
N THR A 337 0.39 -6.91 5.81
CA THR A 337 -0.27 -6.22 6.93
C THR A 337 0.74 -5.41 7.74
N MET A 338 1.82 -6.04 8.15
CA MET A 338 2.86 -5.39 8.98
C MET A 338 3.52 -4.24 8.23
N HIS A 339 3.83 -4.43 6.94
CA HIS A 339 4.34 -3.38 6.07
C HIS A 339 3.40 -2.18 6.02
N SER A 340 2.09 -2.38 5.81
CA SER A 340 1.09 -1.30 5.79
C SER A 340 1.10 -0.49 7.08
N LEU A 341 1.09 -1.15 8.23
CA LEU A 341 1.08 -0.50 9.54
C LEU A 341 2.39 0.25 9.81
N VAL A 342 3.53 -0.42 9.63
CA VAL A 342 4.85 0.17 9.93
C VAL A 342 5.14 1.33 8.98
N LYS A 343 4.89 1.19 7.68
CA LYS A 343 5.16 2.26 6.70
C LYS A 343 4.31 3.49 6.91
N SER A 344 3.02 3.32 7.17
CA SER A 344 2.16 4.47 7.49
C SER A 344 2.65 5.16 8.77
N GLY A 345 2.99 4.39 9.82
CA GLY A 345 3.59 4.93 11.04
C GLY A 345 4.91 5.66 10.80
N ILE A 346 5.80 5.11 9.98
CA ILE A 346 7.06 5.77 9.58
C ILE A 346 6.77 7.12 8.89
N PHE A 347 5.85 7.15 7.93
CA PHE A 347 5.54 8.40 7.25
C PHE A 347 4.85 9.41 8.18
N PHE A 348 4.06 8.98 9.17
CA PHE A 348 3.57 9.90 10.21
C PHE A 348 4.73 10.50 11.00
N ALA A 349 5.69 9.69 11.45
CA ALA A 349 6.88 10.19 12.15
C ALA A 349 7.71 11.12 11.27
N VAL A 350 8.00 10.73 10.03
CA VAL A 350 8.79 11.53 9.06
C VAL A 350 8.12 12.87 8.75
N GLY A 351 6.78 12.88 8.63
CA GLY A 351 6.03 14.13 8.45
C GLY A 351 6.22 15.11 9.62
N HIS A 352 6.10 14.62 10.86
CA HIS A 352 6.37 15.43 12.05
C HIS A 352 7.84 15.87 12.12
N ILE A 353 8.78 14.98 11.82
CA ILE A 353 10.22 15.30 11.80
C ILE A 353 10.51 16.43 10.79
N ALA A 354 9.97 16.34 9.59
CA ALA A 354 10.15 17.36 8.56
C ALA A 354 9.59 18.72 9.02
N GLN A 355 8.45 18.74 9.72
CA GLN A 355 7.84 19.96 10.23
C GLN A 355 8.63 20.59 11.38
N VAL A 356 9.08 19.80 12.36
CA VAL A 356 9.84 20.33 13.52
C VAL A 356 11.28 20.70 13.18
N LYS A 357 11.90 20.01 12.22
CA LYS A 357 13.28 20.26 11.79
C LYS A 357 13.41 21.15 10.56
N GLY A 358 12.31 21.36 9.81
CA GLY A 358 12.30 22.16 8.58
C GLY A 358 13.10 21.57 7.42
N THR A 359 13.49 20.30 7.50
CA THR A 359 14.30 19.62 6.48
C THR A 359 13.96 18.15 6.37
N GLN A 360 14.21 17.56 5.19
CA GLN A 360 14.10 16.12 4.91
C GLN A 360 15.50 15.47 4.74
N ARG A 361 16.58 16.25 4.83
CA ARG A 361 17.95 15.74 4.68
C ARG A 361 18.41 15.02 5.93
N ILE A 362 18.69 13.73 5.82
CA ILE A 362 19.08 12.85 6.94
C ILE A 362 20.26 13.42 7.73
N GLY A 363 21.28 13.98 7.04
CA GLY A 363 22.48 14.54 7.68
C GLY A 363 22.22 15.78 8.56
N GLU A 364 21.10 16.47 8.34
CA GLU A 364 20.70 17.66 9.09
C GLU A 364 19.77 17.34 10.28
N ILE A 365 19.23 16.11 10.33
CA ILE A 365 18.32 15.65 11.38
C ILE A 365 19.12 14.81 12.37
N ARG A 366 19.25 15.27 13.61
CA ARG A 366 20.04 14.57 14.64
C ARG A 366 19.40 14.69 16.02
N GLY A 367 19.62 13.67 16.87
CA GLY A 367 19.29 13.67 18.28
C GLY A 367 17.80 13.83 18.58
N LEU A 368 16.92 13.17 17.84
CA LEU A 368 15.47 13.27 18.04
C LEU A 368 15.03 12.74 19.40
N THR A 369 15.65 11.69 19.92
CA THR A 369 15.32 11.12 21.24
C THR A 369 15.61 12.10 22.39
N ALA A 370 16.58 12.98 22.24
CA ALA A 370 16.88 14.04 23.20
C ALA A 370 16.03 15.30 22.97
N SER A 371 15.85 15.73 21.71
CA SER A 371 15.14 16.98 21.41
C SER A 371 13.60 16.83 21.41
N HIS A 372 13.07 15.71 20.96
CA HIS A 372 11.63 15.38 20.87
C HIS A 372 11.40 13.92 21.28
N PRO A 373 11.45 13.58 22.58
CA PRO A 373 11.51 12.18 23.02
C PRO A 373 10.41 11.29 22.48
N ALA A 374 9.14 11.70 22.58
CA ALA A 374 8.02 10.88 22.10
C ALA A 374 8.08 10.60 20.58
N LEU A 375 8.45 11.59 19.78
CA LEU A 375 8.63 11.45 18.35
C LEU A 375 9.89 10.63 18.02
N GLY A 376 11.00 10.90 18.70
CA GLY A 376 12.28 10.23 18.47
C GLY A 376 12.23 8.74 18.79
N TRP A 377 11.64 8.36 19.93
CA TRP A 377 11.45 6.96 20.28
C TRP A 377 10.43 6.26 19.38
N GLY A 378 9.31 6.93 19.03
CA GLY A 378 8.35 6.39 18.06
C GLY A 378 8.99 6.14 16.69
N PHE A 379 9.79 7.09 16.20
CA PHE A 379 10.54 6.92 14.96
C PHE A 379 11.56 5.77 15.04
N LEU A 380 12.34 5.68 16.13
CA LEU A 380 13.31 4.62 16.32
C LEU A 380 12.65 3.23 16.33
N ILE A 381 11.54 3.07 17.08
CA ILE A 381 10.79 1.81 17.12
C ILE A 381 10.24 1.47 15.73
N ALA A 382 9.75 2.46 14.99
CA ALA A 382 9.27 2.24 13.62
C ALA A 382 10.40 1.79 12.66
N VAL A 383 11.61 2.36 12.82
CA VAL A 383 12.82 1.94 12.07
C VAL A 383 13.23 0.52 12.44
N VAL A 384 13.27 0.21 13.73
CA VAL A 384 13.57 -1.14 14.24
C VAL A 384 12.54 -2.15 13.73
N ALA A 385 11.26 -1.76 13.68
CA ALA A 385 10.18 -2.59 13.16
C ALA A 385 10.38 -2.91 11.67
N ILE A 386 10.63 -1.89 10.84
CA ILE A 386 10.79 -2.10 9.39
C ILE A 386 12.11 -2.79 9.05
N ALA A 387 13.10 -2.70 9.91
CA ALA A 387 14.37 -3.42 9.78
C ALA A 387 14.27 -4.92 10.19
N GLY A 388 13.09 -5.42 10.50
CA GLY A 388 12.86 -6.84 10.79
C GLY A 388 13.44 -7.29 12.13
N LEU A 389 13.43 -6.46 13.18
CA LEU A 389 13.93 -6.85 14.49
C LEU A 389 12.83 -7.35 15.43
N PRO A 390 13.08 -8.46 16.20
CA PRO A 390 12.15 -8.90 17.23
C PRO A 390 12.04 -7.85 18.35
N PRO A 391 10.92 -7.74 19.08
CA PRO A 391 9.72 -8.60 19.00
C PRO A 391 8.61 -8.06 18.05
N LEU A 392 8.95 -7.41 16.96
CA LEU A 392 8.00 -6.71 16.08
C LEU A 392 7.53 -7.60 14.91
N GLY A 393 6.30 -7.38 14.43
CA GLY A 393 5.61 -8.30 13.52
C GLY A 393 6.27 -8.51 12.15
N ILE A 394 7.08 -7.55 11.66
CA ILE A 394 7.88 -7.72 10.42
C ILE A 394 8.88 -8.87 10.58
N PHE A 395 9.57 -8.97 11.73
CA PHE A 395 10.48 -10.09 12.01
C PHE A 395 9.78 -11.45 11.83
N VAL A 396 8.58 -11.60 12.40
CA VAL A 396 7.83 -12.86 12.30
C VAL A 396 7.55 -13.21 10.84
N SER A 397 7.10 -12.25 10.05
CA SER A 397 6.80 -12.49 8.64
C SER A 397 8.04 -12.79 7.80
N GLU A 398 9.16 -12.08 7.99
CA GLU A 398 10.42 -12.35 7.31
C GLU A 398 10.97 -13.72 7.67
N PHE A 399 10.94 -14.08 8.96
CA PHE A 399 11.35 -15.40 9.42
C PHE A 399 10.55 -16.52 8.74
N LEU A 400 9.22 -16.35 8.60
CA LEU A 400 8.37 -17.30 7.91
C LEU A 400 8.65 -17.35 6.40
N VAL A 401 8.95 -16.22 5.75
CA VAL A 401 9.35 -16.18 4.33
C VAL A 401 10.66 -16.95 4.13
N VAL A 402 11.67 -16.71 4.96
CA VAL A 402 12.95 -17.44 4.91
C VAL A 402 12.74 -18.93 5.16
N THR A 403 11.97 -19.30 6.19
CA THR A 403 11.69 -20.69 6.54
C THR A 403 10.97 -21.42 5.39
N SER A 404 9.95 -20.80 4.79
CA SER A 404 9.23 -21.38 3.65
C SER A 404 10.12 -21.53 2.42
N THR A 405 11.05 -20.59 2.21
CA THR A 405 12.03 -20.64 1.11
C THR A 405 13.02 -21.78 1.32
N MET A 406 13.56 -21.91 2.54
CA MET A 406 14.47 -23.03 2.90
C MET A 406 13.82 -24.40 2.70
N ALA A 407 12.52 -24.51 3.02
CA ALA A 407 11.80 -25.77 2.89
C ALA A 407 11.50 -26.15 1.42
N ARG A 408 11.35 -25.20 0.51
CA ARG A 408 10.89 -25.46 -0.87
C ARG A 408 11.99 -25.32 -1.93
N VAL A 409 12.80 -24.27 -1.84
CA VAL A 409 13.86 -23.92 -2.81
C VAL A 409 15.06 -23.33 -2.04
N PRO A 410 15.85 -24.16 -1.32
CA PRO A 410 16.87 -23.72 -0.36
C PRO A 410 17.89 -22.72 -0.92
N TRP A 411 18.29 -22.86 -2.18
CA TRP A 411 19.29 -21.97 -2.80
C TRP A 411 18.81 -20.52 -2.95
N LEU A 412 17.48 -20.27 -3.03
CA LEU A 412 16.92 -18.93 -3.05
C LEU A 412 16.99 -18.24 -1.69
N ALA A 413 17.15 -18.99 -0.60
CA ALA A 413 17.29 -18.41 0.74
C ALA A 413 18.57 -17.57 0.86
N LEU A 414 19.65 -17.92 0.16
CA LEU A 414 20.89 -17.14 0.22
C LEU A 414 20.72 -15.71 -0.32
N PRO A 415 20.28 -15.46 -1.57
CA PRO A 415 20.09 -14.11 -2.06
C PRO A 415 18.98 -13.36 -1.31
N LEU A 416 17.94 -14.04 -0.81
CA LEU A 416 16.91 -13.46 0.05
C LEU A 416 17.52 -12.90 1.34
N VAL A 417 18.27 -13.72 2.10
CA VAL A 417 18.90 -13.32 3.37
C VAL A 417 19.95 -12.23 3.14
N VAL A 418 20.73 -12.32 2.07
CA VAL A 418 21.68 -11.25 1.71
C VAL A 418 20.96 -9.92 1.49
N GLY A 419 19.85 -9.91 0.76
CA GLY A 419 19.04 -8.71 0.57
C GLY A 419 18.54 -8.12 1.91
N LEU A 420 17.97 -8.95 2.78
CA LEU A 420 17.50 -8.55 4.11
C LEU A 420 18.63 -7.97 4.97
N LEU A 421 19.79 -8.62 5.03
CA LEU A 421 20.94 -8.13 5.82
C LEU A 421 21.50 -6.81 5.28
N VAL A 422 21.58 -6.65 3.96
CA VAL A 422 22.03 -5.40 3.33
C VAL A 422 21.06 -4.26 3.65
N ALA A 423 19.75 -4.49 3.54
CA ALA A 423 18.74 -3.50 3.87
C ALA A 423 18.74 -3.13 5.36
N PHE A 424 18.80 -4.13 6.24
CA PHE A 424 18.96 -3.95 7.69
C PHE A 424 20.15 -3.06 8.01
N GLY A 425 21.34 -3.40 7.51
CA GLY A 425 22.56 -2.62 7.71
C GLY A 425 22.41 -1.18 7.21
N ALA A 426 21.82 -0.99 6.04
CA ALA A 426 21.59 0.34 5.48
C ALA A 426 20.67 1.18 6.37
N LEU A 427 19.53 0.65 6.83
CA LEU A 427 18.58 1.38 7.67
C LEU A 427 19.21 1.77 8.99
N ILE A 428 19.88 0.85 9.70
CA ILE A 428 20.50 1.15 10.99
C ILE A 428 21.64 2.18 10.85
N LEU A 429 22.56 1.96 9.91
CA LEU A 429 23.70 2.89 9.72
C LEU A 429 23.25 4.30 9.29
N ARG A 430 22.19 4.41 8.49
CA ARG A 430 21.72 5.71 8.01
C ARG A 430 20.89 6.47 9.03
N LEU A 431 20.20 5.79 9.93
CA LEU A 431 19.18 6.39 10.80
C LEU A 431 19.56 6.45 12.28
N GLN A 432 20.64 5.76 12.71
CA GLN A 432 21.11 5.86 14.11
C GLN A 432 21.42 7.31 14.55
N GLY A 433 22.04 8.10 13.67
CA GLY A 433 22.37 9.49 13.97
C GLY A 433 21.15 10.41 14.05
N VAL A 434 20.07 10.07 13.32
CA VAL A 434 18.79 10.77 13.39
C VAL A 434 18.17 10.61 14.78
N ALA A 435 18.23 9.40 15.34
CA ALA A 435 17.69 9.11 16.67
C ALA A 435 18.61 9.63 17.80
N PHE A 436 19.92 9.30 17.77
CA PHE A 436 20.84 9.43 18.91
C PHE A 436 21.94 10.49 18.79
N GLY A 437 22.11 11.15 17.64
CA GLY A 437 23.14 12.17 17.46
C GLY A 437 22.94 13.38 18.39
N THR A 438 23.95 14.26 18.48
CA THR A 438 23.79 15.53 19.19
C THR A 438 22.72 16.37 18.48
N PRO A 439 21.73 16.91 19.24
CA PRO A 439 20.68 17.74 18.65
C PRO A 439 21.27 18.92 17.86
N SER A 440 20.71 19.19 16.67
CA SER A 440 21.06 20.39 15.92
C SER A 440 20.73 21.64 16.76
N PRO A 441 21.54 22.70 16.71
CA PRO A 441 21.34 23.93 17.48
C PRO A 441 20.19 24.78 16.88
N GLN A 442 19.02 24.19 16.70
CA GLN A 442 17.83 24.86 16.20
C GLN A 442 16.86 25.15 17.36
N PRO A 443 16.11 26.26 17.29
CA PRO A 443 15.06 26.52 18.26
C PRO A 443 14.10 25.35 18.38
N TYR A 444 13.72 24.97 19.60
CA TYR A 444 12.72 23.94 19.83
C TYR A 444 11.40 24.35 19.20
N LYS A 445 10.86 23.49 18.32
CA LYS A 445 9.52 23.63 17.78
C LYS A 445 8.67 22.47 18.29
N PRO A 446 7.55 22.72 18.98
CA PRO A 446 6.70 21.64 19.46
C PRO A 446 6.10 20.86 18.28
N VAL A 447 5.81 19.57 18.50
CA VAL A 447 5.05 18.75 17.53
C VAL A 447 3.63 19.28 17.51
N GLY A 448 3.22 19.87 16.38
CA GLY A 448 1.92 20.57 16.23
C GLY A 448 0.69 19.67 16.10
N ALA A 449 0.86 18.33 16.10
CA ALA A 449 -0.21 17.37 15.93
C ALA A 449 -0.02 16.12 16.78
N SER A 450 -1.10 15.34 16.93
CA SER A 450 -1.10 14.11 17.75
C SER A 450 -0.21 13.02 17.15
N LEU A 451 0.61 12.39 18.00
CA LEU A 451 1.38 11.19 17.69
C LEU A 451 0.55 9.89 17.88
N THR A 452 -0.71 9.99 18.28
CA THR A 452 -1.58 8.83 18.52
C THR A 452 -1.64 7.87 17.32
N PRO A 453 -1.78 8.33 16.05
CA PRO A 453 -1.77 7.41 14.90
C PRO A 453 -0.47 6.61 14.80
N LEU A 454 0.69 7.24 15.04
CA LEU A 454 1.99 6.56 15.05
C LEU A 454 2.02 5.45 16.11
N TRP A 455 1.69 5.79 17.35
CA TRP A 455 1.75 4.84 18.48
C TRP A 455 0.70 3.73 18.38
N ALA A 456 -0.48 4.01 17.82
CA ALA A 456 -1.49 3.00 17.55
C ALA A 456 -0.98 1.94 16.55
N HIS A 457 -0.33 2.38 15.46
CA HIS A 457 0.26 1.47 14.49
C HIS A 457 1.38 0.62 15.10
N LEU A 458 2.30 1.24 15.85
CA LEU A 458 3.39 0.53 16.51
C LEU A 458 2.89 -0.46 17.57
N GLY A 459 1.83 -0.11 18.30
CA GLY A 459 1.18 -1.01 19.25
C GLY A 459 0.63 -2.27 18.58
N LEU A 460 -0.05 -2.11 17.44
CA LEU A 460 -0.56 -3.26 16.66
C LEU A 460 0.57 -4.14 16.12
N VAL A 461 1.66 -3.52 15.66
CA VAL A 461 2.84 -4.24 15.14
C VAL A 461 3.55 -5.00 16.27
N LEU A 462 3.63 -4.44 17.47
CA LEU A 462 4.18 -5.11 18.64
C LEU A 462 3.29 -6.29 19.08
N VAL A 463 1.98 -6.08 19.16
CA VAL A 463 1.03 -7.15 19.50
C VAL A 463 1.15 -8.30 18.50
N ALA A 464 1.19 -8.01 17.19
CA ALA A 464 1.32 -9.04 16.16
C ALA A 464 2.68 -9.78 16.21
N GLY A 465 3.74 -9.13 16.71
CA GLY A 465 5.04 -9.76 16.88
C GLY A 465 5.14 -10.65 18.12
N LEU A 466 4.41 -10.29 19.19
CA LEU A 466 4.37 -11.06 20.43
C LEU A 466 3.35 -12.19 20.39
N HIS A 467 2.18 -11.92 19.86
CA HIS A 467 1.08 -12.87 19.78
C HIS A 467 0.12 -12.53 18.64
N LEU A 468 0.01 -13.44 17.67
CA LEU A 468 -1.00 -13.35 16.62
C LEU A 468 -2.33 -13.91 17.14
N PRO A 469 -3.42 -13.09 17.17
CA PRO A 469 -4.72 -13.56 17.64
C PRO A 469 -5.20 -14.77 16.81
N GLY A 470 -5.68 -15.81 17.48
CA GLY A 470 -6.12 -17.06 16.83
C GLY A 470 -7.11 -16.85 15.67
N PRO A 471 -8.14 -15.99 15.78
CA PRO A 471 -9.04 -15.69 14.67
C PRO A 471 -8.33 -15.09 13.44
N LEU A 472 -7.33 -14.23 13.63
CA LEU A 472 -6.54 -13.66 12.53
C LEU A 472 -5.68 -14.72 11.85
N VAL A 473 -5.08 -15.62 12.63
CA VAL A 473 -4.30 -16.77 12.10
C VAL A 473 -5.19 -17.65 11.22
N GLN A 474 -6.37 -18.01 11.72
CA GLN A 474 -7.34 -18.85 10.98
C GLN A 474 -7.79 -18.14 9.68
N TRP A 475 -8.05 -16.84 9.76
CA TRP A 475 -8.42 -16.03 8.60
C TRP A 475 -7.31 -16.02 7.54
N PHE A 476 -6.08 -15.74 7.94
CA PHE A 476 -4.94 -15.74 7.02
C PHE A 476 -4.65 -17.14 6.45
N GLN A 477 -4.86 -18.20 7.20
CA GLN A 477 -4.75 -19.57 6.70
C GLN A 477 -5.83 -19.88 5.64
N SER A 478 -7.07 -19.37 5.84
CA SER A 478 -8.13 -19.49 4.85
C SER A 478 -7.75 -18.77 3.54
N VAL A 479 -7.32 -17.51 3.64
CA VAL A 479 -6.88 -16.73 2.47
C VAL A 479 -5.64 -17.35 1.80
N ALA A 480 -4.67 -17.85 2.58
CA ALA A 480 -3.47 -18.49 2.05
C ALA A 480 -3.80 -19.75 1.21
N ARG A 481 -4.83 -20.50 1.61
CA ARG A 481 -5.33 -21.64 0.82
C ARG A 481 -6.02 -21.20 -0.48
N LEU A 482 -6.74 -20.07 -0.48
CA LEU A 482 -7.34 -19.52 -1.69
C LEU A 482 -6.29 -19.09 -2.73
N LEU A 483 -5.13 -18.66 -2.27
CA LEU A 483 -4.04 -18.18 -3.14
C LEU A 483 -3.20 -19.30 -3.77
N GLY A 484 -3.35 -20.55 -3.35
CA GLY A 484 -2.69 -21.73 -3.90
C GLY A 484 -1.32 -22.02 -3.33
#